data_a8ed5bd69b4a97973acd926f91844885
#
_entry.id   a8ed5bd69b4a97973acd926f91844885
#
_cell.length_a   1.000
_cell.length_b   1.000
_cell.length_c   1.000
_cell.angle_alpha   90.00
_cell.angle_beta   90.00
_cell.angle_gamma   90.00
#
_symmetry.space_group_name_H-M   'P 1'
#
loop_
_entity.id
_entity.type
_entity.pdbx_description
1 polymer ?
#
loop_
_entity_poly.entity_id
_entity_poly.type
_entity_poly.pdbx_seq_one_letter_code
_entity_poly.pdbx_strand_id
1 'polypeptide(L)'
;MTDIRLTVQGLAVDYPTARVVDNVSFTLGNERLALVGESGSGKSMTARALMGLVRKPGVVSAERLEVLGRDVLTLSARGWRALRGNDIAMVLQDPRYALNPVQSIQTQLEEALTLHQRLSRRARAEAVKDAIAAVGLDLPVLSRYPGELSGGMGQRVMIALALLNTPKVLIADEPTSALDARLRNQILELLVEQSAQRQMAMLLISHDLLLVAAHCDRVLVMYQGRQVDEMPARALPSATHSYTHTLWTCRPNAHTYGQMLPTLDRTQDFTETTHGDR
;
A
#
# COMPACT_ATOMS: atom_id res chain seq x y z
N MET A 1 10.94 2.84 22.66
CA MET A 1 11.16 3.67 21.45
C MET A 1 10.50 2.93 20.30
N THR A 2 9.52 3.52 19.64
CA THR A 2 8.86 2.93 18.47
C THR A 2 9.91 2.81 17.35
N ASP A 3 10.07 1.61 16.81
CA ASP A 3 11.00 1.32 15.69
C ASP A 3 10.41 1.96 14.41
N ILE A 4 10.79 3.23 14.13
CA ILE A 4 10.30 3.98 12.96
C ILE A 4 10.94 3.40 11.70
N ARG A 5 10.11 3.02 10.74
CA ARG A 5 10.50 2.37 9.48
C ARG A 5 10.38 3.27 8.25
N LEU A 6 9.41 4.18 8.28
CA LEU A 6 9.30 5.26 7.30
C LEU A 6 9.25 6.60 8.03
N THR A 7 9.95 7.59 7.49
CA THR A 7 9.81 8.99 7.87
C THR A 7 9.55 9.80 6.61
N VAL A 8 8.44 10.50 6.60
CA VAL A 8 7.99 11.37 5.51
C VAL A 8 7.71 12.74 6.08
N GLN A 9 8.42 13.78 5.62
CA GLN A 9 8.22 15.16 6.04
C GLN A 9 8.22 16.06 4.80
N GLY A 10 7.14 16.82 4.63
CA GLY A 10 7.00 17.78 3.55
C GLY A 10 7.05 17.15 2.16
N LEU A 11 6.54 15.91 1.98
CA LEU A 11 6.57 15.24 0.68
C LEU A 11 5.70 15.99 -0.32
N ALA A 12 6.31 16.34 -1.46
CA ALA A 12 5.63 16.90 -2.61
C ALA A 12 5.99 16.13 -3.88
N VAL A 13 5.02 16.04 -4.80
CA VAL A 13 5.20 15.49 -6.14
C VAL A 13 4.65 16.48 -7.15
N ASP A 14 5.54 17.04 -7.95
CA ASP A 14 5.27 18.07 -8.94
C ASP A 14 5.33 17.50 -10.35
N TYR A 15 4.34 17.81 -11.16
CA TYR A 15 4.36 17.68 -12.61
C TYR A 15 4.33 19.09 -13.24
N PRO A 16 4.73 19.26 -14.51
CA PRO A 16 4.78 20.60 -15.13
C PRO A 16 3.45 21.37 -15.08
N THR A 17 2.31 20.66 -15.03
CA THR A 17 0.97 21.24 -15.07
C THR A 17 0.26 21.23 -13.71
N ALA A 18 0.74 20.50 -12.71
CA ALA A 18 0.06 20.37 -11.42
C ALA A 18 0.96 19.77 -10.34
N ARG A 19 0.78 20.23 -9.10
CA ARG A 19 1.24 19.55 -7.90
C ARG A 19 0.24 18.48 -7.51
N VAL A 20 0.64 17.22 -7.51
CA VAL A 20 -0.23 16.06 -7.27
C VAL A 20 -0.21 15.61 -5.80
N VAL A 21 0.93 15.82 -5.12
CA VAL A 21 1.09 15.63 -3.67
C VAL A 21 1.71 16.90 -3.13
N ASP A 22 1.15 17.43 -2.06
CA ASP A 22 1.53 18.71 -1.48
C ASP A 22 1.66 18.62 0.04
N ASN A 23 2.90 18.71 0.54
CA ASN A 23 3.24 18.78 1.95
C ASN A 23 2.68 17.63 2.82
N VAL A 24 2.80 16.38 2.36
CA VAL A 24 2.37 15.20 3.12
C VAL A 24 3.46 14.79 4.11
N SER A 25 3.07 14.62 5.39
CA SER A 25 4.01 14.29 6.47
C SER A 25 3.44 13.22 7.39
N PHE A 26 4.16 12.13 7.60
CA PHE A 26 3.82 11.08 8.55
C PHE A 26 5.03 10.22 8.90
N THR A 27 4.92 9.47 9.97
CA THR A 27 5.85 8.39 10.30
C THR A 27 5.10 7.06 10.31
N LEU A 28 5.80 5.97 10.00
CA LEU A 28 5.27 4.62 10.08
C LEU A 28 6.25 3.75 10.86
N GLY A 29 5.81 3.25 12.00
CA GLY A 29 6.51 2.25 12.81
C GLY A 29 6.06 0.84 12.48
N ASN A 30 6.18 -0.06 13.47
CA ASN A 30 5.64 -1.42 13.34
C ASN A 30 4.13 -1.41 13.59
N GLU A 31 3.39 -0.83 12.66
CA GLU A 31 1.95 -0.63 12.69
C GLU A 31 1.35 -0.73 11.29
N ARG A 32 0.04 -0.69 11.18
CA ARG A 32 -0.73 -0.64 9.95
C ARG A 32 -1.35 0.74 9.81
N LEU A 33 -0.75 1.58 8.96
CA LEU A 33 -1.26 2.90 8.61
C LEU A 33 -2.09 2.79 7.33
N ALA A 34 -3.32 3.25 7.36
CA ALA A 34 -4.12 3.41 6.15
C ALA A 34 -3.97 4.81 5.56
N LEU A 35 -3.94 4.90 4.24
CA LEU A 35 -4.02 6.14 3.47
C LEU A 35 -5.34 6.14 2.70
N VAL A 36 -6.27 7.03 3.06
CA VAL A 36 -7.62 7.07 2.51
C VAL A 36 -7.94 8.43 1.88
N GLY A 37 -9.01 8.50 1.09
CA GLY A 37 -9.48 9.70 0.40
C GLY A 37 -10.08 9.36 -0.96
N GLU A 38 -10.65 10.36 -1.64
CA GLU A 38 -11.24 10.18 -2.97
C GLU A 38 -10.21 9.75 -4.03
N SER A 39 -10.72 9.21 -5.15
CA SER A 39 -9.89 8.98 -6.34
C SER A 39 -9.24 10.29 -6.79
N GLY A 40 -7.95 10.25 -7.11
CA GLY A 40 -7.19 11.46 -7.49
C GLY A 40 -6.65 12.29 -6.32
N SER A 41 -6.89 11.91 -5.05
CA SER A 41 -6.36 12.65 -3.89
C SER A 41 -4.85 12.52 -3.65
N GLY A 42 -4.11 11.80 -4.50
CA GLY A 42 -2.64 11.70 -4.41
C GLY A 42 -2.10 10.42 -3.74
N LYS A 43 -2.95 9.53 -3.19
CA LYS A 43 -2.53 8.33 -2.42
C LYS A 43 -1.54 7.43 -3.15
N SER A 44 -1.91 6.95 -4.34
CA SER A 44 -1.03 6.08 -5.15
C SER A 44 0.23 6.81 -5.62
N MET A 45 0.17 8.14 -5.77
CA MET A 45 1.35 8.93 -6.11
C MET A 45 2.30 9.04 -4.91
N THR A 46 1.76 9.21 -3.70
CA THR A 46 2.54 9.12 -2.45
C THR A 46 3.24 7.76 -2.35
N ALA A 47 2.52 6.65 -2.57
CA ALA A 47 3.12 5.31 -2.58
C ALA A 47 4.25 5.16 -3.62
N ARG A 48 4.03 5.68 -4.84
CA ARG A 48 5.06 5.68 -5.90
C ARG A 48 6.26 6.52 -5.55
N ALA A 49 6.08 7.66 -4.87
CA ALA A 49 7.17 8.49 -4.39
C ALA A 49 8.04 7.74 -3.36
N LEU A 50 7.41 7.08 -2.38
CA LEU A 50 8.09 6.24 -1.38
C LEU A 50 8.89 5.10 -2.02
N MET A 51 8.45 4.60 -3.17
CA MET A 51 9.12 3.54 -3.92
C MET A 51 10.12 4.08 -4.96
N GLY A 52 10.26 5.41 -5.13
CA GLY A 52 11.06 6.01 -6.21
C GLY A 52 10.57 5.60 -7.60
N LEU A 53 9.24 5.47 -7.77
CA LEU A 53 8.58 5.04 -9.01
C LEU A 53 7.83 6.17 -9.72
N VAL A 54 8.01 7.41 -9.28
CA VAL A 54 7.47 8.59 -9.99
C VAL A 54 8.15 8.73 -11.34
N ARG A 55 7.35 8.68 -12.40
CA ARG A 55 7.89 8.76 -13.77
C ARG A 55 8.12 10.22 -14.19
N LYS A 56 9.20 10.46 -14.93
CA LYS A 56 9.42 11.75 -15.60
C LYS A 56 8.23 12.15 -16.46
N PRO A 57 7.82 13.42 -16.49
CA PRO A 57 8.54 14.60 -15.95
C PRO A 57 8.24 14.90 -14.48
N GLY A 58 7.60 13.98 -13.72
CA GLY A 58 7.33 14.16 -12.30
C GLY A 58 8.61 14.28 -11.48
N VAL A 59 8.61 15.21 -10.51
CA VAL A 59 9.70 15.49 -9.58
C VAL A 59 9.20 15.24 -8.16
N VAL A 60 9.99 14.50 -7.38
CA VAL A 60 9.74 14.26 -5.95
C VAL A 60 10.66 15.15 -5.13
N SER A 61 10.10 15.85 -4.16
CA SER A 61 10.82 16.61 -3.16
C SER A 61 10.24 16.35 -1.76
N ALA A 62 11.07 16.44 -0.74
CA ALA A 62 10.67 16.36 0.65
C ALA A 62 11.73 17.02 1.53
N GLU A 63 11.35 17.47 2.73
CA GLU A 63 12.31 17.88 3.76
C GLU A 63 13.06 16.64 4.29
N ARG A 64 12.33 15.53 4.46
CA ARG A 64 12.89 14.24 4.87
C ARG A 64 12.09 13.12 4.27
N LEU A 65 12.77 12.17 3.61
CA LEU A 65 12.15 10.97 3.07
C LEU A 65 13.08 9.78 3.32
N GLU A 66 12.77 9.02 4.36
CA GLU A 66 13.62 7.91 4.80
C GLU A 66 12.88 6.60 4.85
N VAL A 67 13.55 5.53 4.41
CA VAL A 67 13.16 4.14 4.58
C VAL A 67 14.22 3.45 5.42
N LEU A 68 13.85 2.94 6.59
CA LEU A 68 14.77 2.30 7.56
C LEU A 68 16.00 3.20 7.87
N GLY A 69 15.77 4.49 8.06
CA GLY A 69 16.81 5.48 8.35
C GLY A 69 17.73 5.85 7.17
N ARG A 70 17.41 5.38 5.94
CA ARG A 70 18.14 5.73 4.71
C ARG A 70 17.38 6.82 3.95
N ASP A 71 18.02 7.94 3.70
CA ASP A 71 17.47 8.97 2.81
C ASP A 71 17.34 8.42 1.39
N VAL A 72 16.08 8.32 0.91
CA VAL A 72 15.80 7.74 -0.41
C VAL A 72 15.85 8.76 -1.54
N LEU A 73 15.86 10.06 -1.25
CA LEU A 73 16.00 11.10 -2.27
C LEU A 73 17.37 11.09 -2.92
N THR A 74 18.39 10.65 -2.18
CA THR A 74 19.79 10.61 -2.63
C THR A 74 20.21 9.27 -3.21
N LEU A 75 19.30 8.26 -3.24
CA LEU A 75 19.63 6.92 -3.70
C LEU A 75 19.93 6.86 -5.20
N SER A 76 21.06 6.26 -5.53
CA SER A 76 21.37 5.84 -6.90
C SER A 76 20.44 4.72 -7.37
N ALA A 77 20.43 4.44 -8.69
CA ALA A 77 19.70 3.29 -9.25
C ALA A 77 20.10 1.95 -8.60
N ARG A 78 21.36 1.81 -8.19
CA ARG A 78 21.86 0.62 -7.48
C ARG A 78 21.30 0.57 -6.04
N GLY A 79 21.24 1.72 -5.34
CA GLY A 79 20.63 1.83 -4.02
C GLY A 79 19.16 1.44 -4.03
N TRP A 80 18.40 1.95 -5.00
CA TRP A 80 17.00 1.58 -5.18
C TRP A 80 16.80 0.10 -5.48
N ARG A 81 17.64 -0.52 -6.30
CA ARG A 81 17.56 -1.97 -6.57
C ARG A 81 17.84 -2.81 -5.32
N ALA A 82 18.75 -2.37 -4.45
CA ALA A 82 19.04 -3.06 -3.20
C ALA A 82 17.90 -2.93 -2.18
N LEU A 83 17.17 -1.80 -2.20
CA LEU A 83 16.08 -1.51 -1.26
C LEU A 83 14.76 -2.19 -1.66
N ARG A 84 14.37 -2.04 -2.95
CA ARG A 84 13.09 -2.57 -3.48
C ARG A 84 13.09 -4.09 -3.51
N GLY A 85 12.00 -4.69 -3.03
CA GLY A 85 11.80 -6.14 -2.96
C GLY A 85 12.59 -6.83 -1.85
N ASN A 86 13.47 -6.10 -1.14
CA ASN A 86 14.23 -6.61 0.01
C ASN A 86 13.77 -5.94 1.32
N ASP A 87 13.95 -4.63 1.44
CA ASP A 87 13.62 -3.87 2.65
C ASP A 87 12.21 -3.26 2.58
N ILE A 88 11.81 -2.80 1.37
CA ILE A 88 10.48 -2.28 1.07
C ILE A 88 9.89 -3.00 -0.13
N ALA A 89 8.64 -3.44 -0.03
CA ALA A 89 7.92 -4.09 -1.11
C ALA A 89 6.58 -3.40 -1.38
N MET A 90 6.02 -3.63 -2.55
CA MET A 90 4.73 -3.07 -2.96
C MET A 90 3.84 -4.14 -3.57
N VAL A 91 2.59 -4.19 -3.11
CA VAL A 91 1.49 -4.94 -3.73
C VAL A 91 0.66 -3.93 -4.52
N LEU A 92 0.50 -4.18 -5.82
CA LEU A 92 -0.24 -3.32 -6.73
C LEU A 92 -1.74 -3.69 -6.76
N GLN A 93 -2.53 -2.80 -7.31
CA GLN A 93 -3.97 -2.96 -7.47
C GLN A 93 -4.34 -4.18 -8.33
N ASP A 94 -3.60 -4.42 -9.42
CA ASP A 94 -3.88 -5.48 -10.39
C ASP A 94 -2.62 -6.32 -10.63
N PRO A 95 -2.67 -7.64 -10.36
CA PRO A 95 -1.52 -8.54 -10.55
C PRO A 95 -1.01 -8.59 -11.99
N ARG A 96 -1.84 -8.24 -13.00
CA ARG A 96 -1.42 -8.20 -14.40
C ARG A 96 -0.34 -7.16 -14.68
N TYR A 97 -0.19 -6.15 -13.83
CA TYR A 97 0.89 -5.16 -13.93
C TYR A 97 2.15 -5.56 -13.16
N ALA A 98 2.06 -6.56 -12.28
CA ALA A 98 3.17 -7.04 -11.47
C ALA A 98 3.82 -8.32 -12.04
N LEU A 99 3.02 -9.20 -12.65
CA LEU A 99 3.46 -10.49 -13.13
C LEU A 99 3.81 -10.45 -14.62
N ASN A 100 4.94 -11.08 -14.99
CA ASN A 100 5.36 -11.21 -16.38
C ASN A 100 4.53 -12.33 -17.07
N PRO A 101 3.69 -12.01 -18.08
CA PRO A 101 2.78 -12.97 -18.67
C PRO A 101 3.46 -14.14 -19.43
N VAL A 102 4.74 -13.99 -19.78
CA VAL A 102 5.49 -15.00 -20.57
C VAL A 102 6.44 -15.84 -19.73
N GLN A 103 6.39 -15.71 -18.41
CA GLN A 103 7.19 -16.51 -17.48
C GLN A 103 6.27 -17.29 -16.51
N SER A 104 6.68 -18.52 -16.15
CA SER A 104 5.98 -19.27 -15.11
C SER A 104 6.10 -18.58 -13.75
N ILE A 105 5.15 -18.84 -12.85
CA ILE A 105 5.17 -18.29 -11.49
C ILE A 105 6.44 -18.70 -10.75
N GLN A 106 6.87 -19.96 -10.89
CA GLN A 106 8.14 -20.43 -10.30
C GLN A 106 9.32 -19.59 -10.76
N THR A 107 9.46 -19.36 -12.06
CA THR A 107 10.58 -18.58 -12.61
C THR A 107 10.64 -17.17 -12.03
N GLN A 108 9.49 -16.51 -11.93
CA GLN A 108 9.41 -15.14 -11.40
C GLN A 108 9.79 -15.08 -9.92
N LEU A 109 9.30 -16.02 -9.10
CA LEU A 109 9.64 -16.10 -7.68
C LEU A 109 11.14 -16.43 -7.47
N GLU A 110 11.68 -17.38 -8.24
CA GLU A 110 13.10 -17.72 -8.16
C GLU A 110 14.00 -16.53 -8.59
N GLU A 111 13.61 -15.80 -9.62
CA GLU A 111 14.30 -14.59 -10.06
C GLU A 111 14.32 -13.52 -8.96
N ALA A 112 13.18 -13.24 -8.34
CA ALA A 112 13.07 -12.28 -7.24
C ALA A 112 13.96 -12.62 -6.04
N LEU A 113 14.12 -13.90 -5.72
CA LEU A 113 15.06 -14.34 -4.68
C LEU A 113 16.51 -14.08 -5.08
N THR A 114 16.89 -14.40 -6.32
CA THR A 114 18.28 -14.29 -6.79
C THR A 114 18.78 -12.86 -6.88
N LEU A 115 17.88 -11.89 -6.98
CA LEU A 115 18.23 -10.47 -6.98
C LEU A 115 18.85 -10.02 -5.63
N HIS A 116 18.45 -10.65 -4.53
CA HIS A 116 18.82 -10.22 -3.17
C HIS A 116 19.55 -11.29 -2.36
N GLN A 117 19.39 -12.58 -2.70
CA GLN A 117 19.89 -13.69 -1.90
C GLN A 117 20.75 -14.65 -2.73
N ARG A 118 21.86 -15.10 -2.16
CA ARG A 118 22.69 -16.16 -2.75
C ARG A 118 22.30 -17.51 -2.16
N LEU A 119 21.25 -18.12 -2.69
CA LEU A 119 20.74 -19.40 -2.25
C LEU A 119 21.17 -20.52 -3.18
N SER A 120 21.40 -21.73 -2.63
CA SER A 120 21.51 -22.95 -3.42
C SER A 120 20.19 -23.22 -4.18
N ARG A 121 20.25 -24.02 -5.26
CA ARG A 121 19.04 -24.40 -6.04
C ARG A 121 17.97 -25.03 -5.13
N ARG A 122 18.38 -25.89 -4.21
CA ARG A 122 17.46 -26.56 -3.28
C ARG A 122 16.81 -25.56 -2.31
N ALA A 123 17.60 -24.70 -1.65
CA ALA A 123 17.09 -23.71 -0.72
C ALA A 123 16.13 -22.71 -1.41
N ARG A 124 16.42 -22.33 -2.66
CA ARG A 124 15.54 -21.46 -3.46
C ARG A 124 14.20 -22.14 -3.76
N ALA A 125 14.23 -23.41 -4.18
CA ALA A 125 13.00 -24.16 -4.46
C ALA A 125 12.12 -24.32 -3.20
N GLU A 126 12.71 -24.56 -2.03
CA GLU A 126 11.97 -24.60 -0.75
C GLU A 126 11.41 -23.22 -0.39
N ALA A 127 12.19 -22.15 -0.47
CA ALA A 127 11.70 -20.80 -0.17
C ALA A 127 10.51 -20.38 -1.09
N VAL A 128 10.52 -20.77 -2.36
CA VAL A 128 9.42 -20.53 -3.30
C VAL A 128 8.16 -21.32 -2.89
N LYS A 129 8.30 -22.59 -2.48
CA LYS A 129 7.17 -23.40 -2.00
C LYS A 129 6.57 -22.81 -0.72
N ASP A 130 7.41 -22.42 0.23
CA ASP A 130 6.99 -21.80 1.48
C ASP A 130 6.24 -20.49 1.23
N ALA A 131 6.71 -19.66 0.30
CA ALA A 131 6.05 -18.41 -0.08
C ALA A 131 4.65 -18.64 -0.68
N ILE A 132 4.48 -19.68 -1.52
CA ILE A 132 3.20 -20.04 -2.11
C ILE A 132 2.24 -20.62 -1.05
N ALA A 133 2.75 -21.47 -0.18
CA ALA A 133 1.97 -22.01 0.94
C ALA A 133 1.50 -20.92 1.91
N ALA A 134 2.37 -19.94 2.21
CA ALA A 134 2.08 -18.81 3.11
C ALA A 134 0.90 -17.92 2.61
N VAL A 135 0.60 -17.93 1.32
CA VAL A 135 -0.56 -17.23 0.75
C VAL A 135 -1.76 -18.15 0.47
N GLY A 136 -1.70 -19.39 0.96
CA GLY A 136 -2.79 -20.36 0.85
C GLY A 136 -3.04 -20.84 -0.59
N LEU A 137 -1.97 -21.03 -1.36
CA LEU A 137 -2.01 -21.62 -2.70
C LEU A 137 -1.32 -22.97 -2.74
N ASP A 138 -1.83 -23.88 -3.60
CA ASP A 138 -1.25 -25.19 -3.83
C ASP A 138 -0.06 -25.13 -4.79
N LEU A 139 0.92 -26.04 -4.61
CA LEU A 139 2.17 -26.08 -5.39
C LEU A 139 2.00 -26.16 -6.91
N PRO A 140 0.95 -26.80 -7.49
CA PRO A 140 0.75 -26.81 -8.94
C PRO A 140 0.67 -25.41 -9.58
N VAL A 141 0.39 -24.33 -8.80
CA VAL A 141 0.39 -22.95 -9.30
C VAL A 141 1.75 -22.53 -9.83
N LEU A 142 2.84 -23.11 -9.32
CA LEU A 142 4.22 -22.76 -9.69
C LEU A 142 4.52 -23.01 -11.17
N SER A 143 3.92 -24.03 -11.78
CA SER A 143 4.10 -24.35 -13.20
C SER A 143 3.20 -23.53 -14.13
N ARG A 144 2.24 -22.77 -13.59
CA ARG A 144 1.30 -21.95 -14.37
C ARG A 144 1.92 -20.64 -14.79
N TYR A 145 1.32 -20.06 -15.83
CA TYR A 145 1.56 -18.69 -16.27
C TYR A 145 0.50 -17.75 -15.73
N PRO A 146 0.76 -16.43 -15.61
CA PRO A 146 -0.21 -15.47 -15.07
C PRO A 146 -1.59 -15.52 -15.73
N GLY A 147 -1.66 -15.73 -17.05
CA GLY A 147 -2.91 -15.86 -17.81
C GLY A 147 -3.78 -17.08 -17.46
N GLU A 148 -3.23 -18.06 -16.76
CA GLU A 148 -3.92 -19.28 -16.33
C GLU A 148 -4.46 -19.19 -14.88
N LEU A 149 -4.25 -18.02 -14.23
CA LEU A 149 -4.67 -17.79 -12.86
C LEU A 149 -6.02 -17.08 -12.80
N SER A 150 -6.86 -17.46 -11.83
CA SER A 150 -7.99 -16.59 -11.45
C SER A 150 -7.49 -15.27 -10.83
N GLY A 151 -8.33 -14.24 -10.80
CA GLY A 151 -7.96 -12.95 -10.20
C GLY A 151 -7.44 -13.07 -8.77
N GLY A 152 -8.13 -13.85 -7.93
CA GLY A 152 -7.71 -14.10 -6.55
C GLY A 152 -6.40 -14.91 -6.44
N MET A 153 -6.15 -15.85 -7.33
CA MET A 153 -4.87 -16.57 -7.38
C MET A 153 -3.74 -15.64 -7.80
N GLY A 154 -3.95 -14.83 -8.84
CA GLY A 154 -2.96 -13.83 -9.29
C GLY A 154 -2.60 -12.84 -8.18
N GLN A 155 -3.61 -12.38 -7.42
CA GLN A 155 -3.39 -11.48 -6.28
C GLN A 155 -2.55 -12.15 -5.18
N ARG A 156 -2.86 -13.40 -4.82
CA ARG A 156 -2.08 -14.16 -3.83
C ARG A 156 -0.64 -14.42 -4.29
N VAL A 157 -0.43 -14.72 -5.56
CA VAL A 157 0.92 -14.87 -6.15
C VAL A 157 1.69 -13.55 -6.08
N MET A 158 1.07 -12.41 -6.41
CA MET A 158 1.69 -11.09 -6.29
C MET A 158 2.07 -10.77 -4.83
N ILE A 159 1.22 -11.12 -3.86
CA ILE A 159 1.53 -10.98 -2.43
C ILE A 159 2.70 -11.89 -2.06
N ALA A 160 2.72 -13.16 -2.49
CA ALA A 160 3.85 -14.05 -2.26
C ALA A 160 5.16 -13.46 -2.80
N LEU A 161 5.13 -12.92 -4.01
CA LEU A 161 6.28 -12.25 -4.64
C LEU A 161 6.75 -11.04 -3.81
N ALA A 162 5.83 -10.20 -3.34
CA ALA A 162 6.15 -9.03 -2.53
C ALA A 162 6.76 -9.40 -1.17
N LEU A 163 6.30 -10.51 -0.56
CA LEU A 163 6.72 -10.94 0.78
C LEU A 163 7.92 -11.91 0.78
N LEU A 164 8.39 -12.33 -0.38
CA LEU A 164 9.36 -13.40 -0.57
C LEU A 164 10.71 -13.15 0.14
N ASN A 165 11.20 -11.92 0.10
CA ASN A 165 12.45 -11.50 0.76
C ASN A 165 12.21 -10.93 2.17
N THR A 166 11.06 -11.16 2.79
CA THR A 166 10.73 -10.70 4.14
C THR A 166 10.96 -9.20 4.37
N PRO A 167 10.30 -8.33 3.58
CA PRO A 167 10.50 -6.89 3.68
C PRO A 167 10.12 -6.38 5.08
N LYS A 168 10.70 -5.26 5.47
CA LYS A 168 10.36 -4.57 6.74
C LYS A 168 9.20 -3.60 6.58
N VAL A 169 8.95 -3.16 5.35
CA VAL A 169 7.86 -2.24 4.99
C VAL A 169 7.11 -2.80 3.79
N LEU A 170 5.80 -2.91 3.89
CA LEU A 170 4.90 -3.26 2.79
C LEU A 170 4.00 -2.07 2.46
N ILE A 171 3.98 -1.68 1.21
CA ILE A 171 2.98 -0.75 0.66
C ILE A 171 1.96 -1.58 -0.12
N ALA A 172 0.69 -1.50 0.24
CA ALA A 172 -0.40 -2.17 -0.44
C ALA A 172 -1.31 -1.10 -1.09
N ASP A 173 -1.17 -0.93 -2.42
CA ASP A 173 -1.93 0.09 -3.17
C ASP A 173 -3.20 -0.54 -3.75
N GLU A 174 -4.32 -0.32 -3.07
CA GLU A 174 -5.64 -0.87 -3.38
C GLU A 174 -5.63 -2.39 -3.69
N PRO A 175 -5.05 -3.22 -2.83
CA PRO A 175 -4.74 -4.63 -3.13
C PRO A 175 -5.98 -5.49 -3.36
N THR A 176 -7.18 -4.96 -3.17
CA THR A 176 -8.44 -5.70 -3.21
C THR A 176 -9.49 -5.12 -4.15
N SER A 177 -9.21 -4.01 -4.84
CA SER A 177 -10.20 -3.26 -5.63
C SER A 177 -10.77 -4.03 -6.83
N ALA A 178 -10.00 -4.97 -7.40
CA ALA A 178 -10.42 -5.79 -8.54
C ALA A 178 -11.11 -7.12 -8.12
N LEU A 179 -11.39 -7.31 -6.82
CA LEU A 179 -11.91 -8.57 -6.28
C LEU A 179 -13.36 -8.43 -5.79
N ASP A 180 -14.09 -9.54 -5.80
CA ASP A 180 -15.40 -9.62 -5.14
C ASP A 180 -15.27 -9.46 -3.61
N ALA A 181 -16.39 -9.20 -2.93
CA ALA A 181 -16.41 -8.88 -1.51
C ALA A 181 -15.80 -9.99 -0.62
N ARG A 182 -16.00 -11.26 -0.98
CA ARG A 182 -15.48 -12.40 -0.20
C ARG A 182 -13.97 -12.50 -0.34
N LEU A 183 -13.45 -12.45 -1.56
CA LEU A 183 -12.02 -12.49 -1.84
C LEU A 183 -11.30 -11.27 -1.28
N ARG A 184 -11.94 -10.10 -1.30
CA ARG A 184 -11.43 -8.85 -0.72
C ARG A 184 -11.06 -9.03 0.75
N ASN A 185 -12.01 -9.54 1.56
CA ASN A 185 -11.77 -9.78 2.98
C ASN A 185 -10.63 -10.79 3.19
N GLN A 186 -10.63 -11.90 2.47
CA GLN A 186 -9.58 -12.92 2.57
C GLN A 186 -8.17 -12.38 2.25
N ILE A 187 -8.04 -11.54 1.24
CA ILE A 187 -6.76 -10.93 0.86
C ILE A 187 -6.29 -9.93 1.92
N LEU A 188 -7.21 -9.14 2.47
CA LEU A 188 -6.84 -8.18 3.51
C LEU A 188 -6.46 -8.89 4.81
N GLU A 189 -7.22 -9.90 5.24
CA GLU A 189 -6.89 -10.75 6.39
C GLU A 189 -5.51 -11.39 6.23
N LEU A 190 -5.20 -11.92 5.04
CA LEU A 190 -3.89 -12.45 4.72
C LEU A 190 -2.77 -11.40 4.89
N LEU A 191 -2.95 -10.19 4.37
CA LEU A 191 -1.97 -9.12 4.50
C LEU A 191 -1.76 -8.70 5.96
N VAL A 192 -2.85 -8.59 6.73
CA VAL A 192 -2.82 -8.26 8.16
C VAL A 192 -2.09 -9.35 8.95
N GLU A 193 -2.41 -10.61 8.70
CA GLU A 193 -1.76 -11.75 9.35
C GLU A 193 -0.26 -11.79 9.03
N GLN A 194 0.11 -11.68 7.76
CA GLN A 194 1.52 -11.67 7.34
C GLN A 194 2.28 -10.46 7.92
N SER A 195 1.64 -9.30 8.00
CA SER A 195 2.22 -8.11 8.63
C SER A 195 2.51 -8.35 10.12
N ALA A 196 1.55 -8.93 10.86
CA ALA A 196 1.69 -9.22 12.28
C ALA A 196 2.76 -10.29 12.55
N GLN A 197 2.71 -11.43 11.82
CA GLN A 197 3.67 -12.54 11.99
C GLN A 197 5.12 -12.11 11.72
N ARG A 198 5.34 -11.23 10.75
CA ARG A 198 6.66 -10.76 10.34
C ARG A 198 7.09 -9.46 11.01
N GLN A 199 6.27 -8.92 11.90
CA GLN A 199 6.49 -7.60 12.51
C GLN A 199 6.81 -6.54 11.45
N MET A 200 6.03 -6.51 10.38
CA MET A 200 6.24 -5.68 9.21
C MET A 200 5.35 -4.43 9.29
N ALA A 201 5.93 -3.26 9.06
CA ALA A 201 5.16 -2.03 8.90
C ALA A 201 4.32 -2.12 7.61
N MET A 202 3.05 -1.71 7.65
CA MET A 202 2.18 -1.75 6.48
C MET A 202 1.53 -0.40 6.21
N LEU A 203 1.74 0.14 5.01
CA LEU A 203 0.99 1.27 4.47
C LEU A 203 -0.09 0.71 3.52
N LEU A 204 -1.35 0.79 3.93
CA LEU A 204 -2.49 0.32 3.15
C LEU A 204 -3.20 1.50 2.48
N ILE A 205 -3.24 1.55 1.16
CA ILE A 205 -4.10 2.47 0.43
C ILE A 205 -5.42 1.75 0.14
N SER A 206 -6.52 2.34 0.58
CA SER A 206 -7.85 1.76 0.40
C SER A 206 -8.91 2.86 0.33
N HIS A 207 -9.98 2.59 -0.41
CA HIS A 207 -11.22 3.36 -0.39
C HIS A 207 -12.30 2.70 0.49
N ASP A 208 -12.04 1.51 1.03
CA ASP A 208 -12.96 0.79 1.92
C ASP A 208 -12.69 1.15 3.38
N LEU A 209 -13.39 2.18 3.87
CA LEU A 209 -13.22 2.69 5.23
C LEU A 209 -13.65 1.70 6.31
N LEU A 210 -14.54 0.74 6.01
CA LEU A 210 -14.93 -0.29 6.98
C LEU A 210 -13.77 -1.25 7.23
N LEU A 211 -13.12 -1.69 6.15
CA LEU A 211 -11.96 -2.55 6.27
C LEU A 211 -10.79 -1.82 6.95
N VAL A 212 -10.61 -0.52 6.65
CA VAL A 212 -9.61 0.31 7.32
C VAL A 212 -9.88 0.40 8.82
N ALA A 213 -11.11 0.73 9.23
CA ALA A 213 -11.47 0.83 10.64
C ALA A 213 -11.30 -0.47 11.41
N ALA A 214 -11.52 -1.63 10.75
CA ALA A 214 -11.42 -2.95 11.36
C ALA A 214 -9.98 -3.49 11.45
N HIS A 215 -9.11 -3.13 10.50
CA HIS A 215 -7.82 -3.81 10.34
C HIS A 215 -6.59 -2.91 10.48
N CYS A 216 -6.74 -1.58 10.43
CA CYS A 216 -5.62 -0.64 10.58
C CYS A 216 -5.57 -0.05 11.98
N ASP A 217 -4.37 0.37 12.39
CA ASP A 217 -4.15 0.98 13.69
C ASP A 217 -4.40 2.50 13.61
N ARG A 218 -3.99 3.12 12.52
CA ARG A 218 -4.08 4.56 12.27
C ARG A 218 -4.50 4.83 10.82
N VAL A 219 -5.16 5.95 10.60
CA VAL A 219 -5.58 6.40 9.26
C VAL A 219 -5.12 7.84 9.02
N LEU A 220 -4.61 8.07 7.84
CA LEU A 220 -4.26 9.37 7.30
C LEU A 220 -5.19 9.65 6.12
N VAL A 221 -5.85 10.80 6.15
CA VAL A 221 -6.86 11.20 5.16
C VAL A 221 -6.27 12.21 4.20
N MET A 222 -6.39 11.94 2.90
CA MET A 222 -5.89 12.83 1.85
C MET A 222 -7.04 13.43 1.03
N TYR A 223 -6.92 14.73 0.78
CA TYR A 223 -7.81 15.48 -0.11
C TYR A 223 -6.98 16.40 -1.02
N GLN A 224 -7.20 16.34 -2.34
CA GLN A 224 -6.53 17.20 -3.33
C GLN A 224 -4.99 17.31 -3.17
N GLY A 225 -4.34 16.17 -2.93
CA GLY A 225 -2.88 16.11 -2.78
C GLY A 225 -2.38 16.39 -1.37
N ARG A 226 -3.20 16.85 -0.45
CA ARG A 226 -2.83 17.24 0.92
C ARG A 226 -3.32 16.26 1.96
N GLN A 227 -2.60 16.15 3.05
CA GLN A 227 -3.07 15.52 4.27
C GLN A 227 -4.01 16.50 4.99
N VAL A 228 -5.24 16.06 5.27
CA VAL A 228 -6.26 16.90 5.91
C VAL A 228 -6.63 16.39 7.30
N ASP A 229 -6.41 15.11 7.59
CA ASP A 229 -6.74 14.53 8.89
C ASP A 229 -5.87 13.31 9.20
N GLU A 230 -5.67 13.02 10.48
CA GLU A 230 -4.96 11.84 10.97
C GLU A 230 -5.53 11.41 12.32
N MET A 231 -5.89 10.13 12.47
CA MET A 231 -6.51 9.62 13.68
C MET A 231 -6.30 8.11 13.84
N PRO A 232 -6.59 7.55 15.04
CA PRO A 232 -6.76 6.10 15.19
C PRO A 232 -7.86 5.59 14.25
N ALA A 233 -7.61 4.51 13.50
CA ALA A 233 -8.54 4.02 12.48
C ALA A 233 -9.91 3.66 13.05
N ARG A 234 -9.97 3.16 14.30
CA ARG A 234 -11.21 2.87 15.04
C ARG A 234 -12.08 4.11 15.33
N ALA A 235 -11.51 5.33 15.25
CA ALA A 235 -12.21 6.57 15.50
C ALA A 235 -12.88 7.15 14.23
N LEU A 236 -12.69 6.54 13.05
CA LEU A 236 -13.35 6.97 11.80
C LEU A 236 -14.87 7.21 11.92
N PRO A 237 -15.65 6.36 12.65
CA PRO A 237 -17.08 6.59 12.82
C PRO A 237 -17.44 7.91 13.53
N SER A 238 -16.53 8.42 14.35
CA SER A 238 -16.69 9.64 15.15
C SER A 238 -15.77 10.78 14.70
N ALA A 239 -15.32 10.74 13.45
CA ALA A 239 -14.45 11.77 12.89
C ALA A 239 -15.09 13.16 12.96
N THR A 240 -14.32 14.14 13.44
CA THR A 240 -14.78 15.53 13.62
C THR A 240 -14.42 16.41 12.41
N HIS A 241 -13.36 16.06 11.66
CA HIS A 241 -13.01 16.76 10.44
C HIS A 241 -14.10 16.56 9.38
N SER A 242 -14.64 17.63 8.82
CA SER A 242 -15.81 17.63 7.93
C SER A 242 -15.65 16.70 6.71
N TYR A 243 -14.48 16.71 6.08
CA TYR A 243 -14.18 15.81 4.96
C TYR A 243 -14.17 14.34 5.38
N THR A 244 -13.49 14.01 6.49
CA THR A 244 -13.41 12.63 7.00
C THR A 244 -14.79 12.11 7.39
N HIS A 245 -15.58 12.95 8.07
CA HIS A 245 -16.96 12.64 8.42
C HIS A 245 -17.82 12.38 7.19
N THR A 246 -17.71 13.23 6.15
CA THR A 246 -18.43 13.05 4.89
C THR A 246 -18.01 11.76 4.18
N LEU A 247 -16.71 11.46 4.09
CA LEU A 247 -16.24 10.18 3.55
C LEU A 247 -16.83 8.98 4.28
N TRP A 248 -16.92 9.07 5.62
CA TRP A 248 -17.49 8.00 6.42
C TRP A 248 -19.00 7.84 6.18
N THR A 249 -19.77 8.92 6.12
CA THR A 249 -21.23 8.93 5.98
C THR A 249 -21.71 8.63 4.57
N CYS A 250 -20.93 9.01 3.53
CA CYS A 250 -21.24 8.74 2.13
C CYS A 250 -21.08 7.26 1.72
N ARG A 251 -20.69 6.36 2.63
CA ARG A 251 -20.53 4.94 2.31
C ARG A 251 -21.89 4.27 2.07
N PRO A 252 -22.01 3.44 1.03
CA PRO A 252 -23.17 2.56 0.90
C PRO A 252 -23.24 1.59 2.10
N ASN A 253 -24.40 1.50 2.73
CA ASN A 253 -24.67 0.55 3.80
C ASN A 253 -26.14 0.08 3.72
N ALA A 254 -26.50 -0.91 4.55
CA ALA A 254 -27.85 -1.46 4.54
C ALA A 254 -28.96 -0.42 4.84
N HIS A 255 -28.64 0.63 5.61
CA HIS A 255 -29.59 1.68 5.98
C HIS A 255 -29.75 2.76 4.88
N THR A 256 -28.74 2.89 3.98
CA THR A 256 -28.76 3.85 2.88
C THR A 256 -29.26 3.23 1.56
N TYR A 257 -29.69 1.96 1.57
CA TYR A 257 -30.24 1.31 0.39
C TYR A 257 -31.48 2.05 -0.12
N GLY A 258 -31.46 2.47 -1.38
CA GLY A 258 -32.55 3.23 -2.01
C GLY A 258 -32.62 4.72 -1.61
N GLN A 259 -31.69 5.24 -0.83
CA GLN A 259 -31.59 6.66 -0.47
C GLN A 259 -30.48 7.34 -1.27
N MET A 260 -30.64 8.65 -1.52
CA MET A 260 -29.54 9.46 -2.04
C MET A 260 -28.46 9.56 -0.95
N LEU A 261 -27.26 9.13 -1.28
CA LEU A 261 -26.11 9.30 -0.40
C LEU A 261 -25.75 10.80 -0.30
N PRO A 262 -25.28 11.28 0.86
CA PRO A 262 -24.70 12.61 0.97
C PRO A 262 -23.58 12.76 -0.08
N THR A 263 -23.51 13.90 -0.73
CA THR A 263 -22.44 14.23 -1.67
C THR A 263 -21.49 15.22 -1.02
N LEU A 264 -20.22 15.12 -1.35
CA LEU A 264 -19.22 16.08 -0.87
C LEU A 264 -19.57 17.46 -1.46
N ASP A 265 -19.73 18.45 -0.61
CA ASP A 265 -19.85 19.84 -1.03
C ASP A 265 -18.46 20.38 -1.40
N ARG A 266 -18.15 20.35 -2.69
CA ARG A 266 -16.85 20.79 -3.23
C ARG A 266 -16.62 22.30 -3.20
N THR A 267 -17.61 23.07 -2.73
CA THR A 267 -17.45 24.52 -2.51
C THR A 267 -16.75 24.81 -1.17
N GLN A 268 -16.72 23.83 -0.26
CA GLN A 268 -16.02 23.95 1.01
C GLN A 268 -14.51 23.70 0.83
N ASP A 269 -13.70 24.51 1.48
CA ASP A 269 -12.26 24.26 1.58
C ASP A 269 -11.99 23.29 2.74
N PHE A 270 -11.59 22.07 2.40
CA PHE A 270 -11.23 21.03 3.36
C PHE A 270 -9.73 20.97 3.65
N THR A 271 -8.95 21.93 3.16
CA THR A 271 -7.49 21.92 3.30
C THR A 271 -7.00 22.46 4.64
N GLU A 272 -7.87 23.04 5.46
CA GLU A 272 -7.53 23.45 6.83
C GLU A 272 -7.35 22.20 7.70
N THR A 273 -6.11 21.91 8.05
CA THR A 273 -5.76 20.86 9.00
C THR A 273 -6.19 21.29 10.40
N THR A 274 -7.13 20.58 11.01
CA THR A 274 -7.35 20.70 12.45
C THR A 274 -6.17 20.06 13.17
N HIS A 275 -5.07 20.80 13.32
CA HIS A 275 -4.08 20.47 14.32
C HIS A 275 -4.72 20.74 15.67
N GLY A 276 -5.17 19.70 16.35
CA GLY A 276 -5.42 19.75 17.77
C GLY A 276 -4.12 20.18 18.44
N ASP A 277 -4.14 21.34 19.06
CA ASP A 277 -3.11 21.82 19.99
C ASP A 277 -2.74 20.68 20.95
N ARG A 278 -1.49 20.19 20.83
CA ARG A 278 -0.67 19.71 21.97
C ARG A 278 0.80 19.53 21.57
#